data_778f29a889a4ab988ec2a1b4933eda7c
#
_entry.id   778f29a889a4ab988ec2a1b4933eda7c
#
_cell.length_a   1.000
_cell.length_b   1.000
_cell.length_c   1.000
_cell.angle_alpha   90.00
_cell.angle_beta   90.00
_cell.angle_gamma   90.00
#
_symmetry.space_group_name_H-M   'P 1'
#
loop_
_entity.id
_entity.type
_entity.pdbx_description
1 polymer ?
#
loop_
_entity_poly.entity_id
_entity_poly.type
_entity_poly.pdbx_seq_one_letter_code
_entity_poly.pdbx_strand_id
1 'polypeptide(L)'
;MYADLEKIGSSMNTPGEQEVLHNVYPGIRNVSIDYAVMEPSAAYNDVLVIPGDFGWSDIGSWDMMEVLHERDENGNIAIGNALLMDTRNSIVHSGKKQVVVLGADNLVVVDVADALLVCDVSKAQSIRQVVDRLREEGKIELL
;
A
#
# COMPACT_ATOMS: atom_id res chain seq x y z
N MET A 1 13.40 -19.20 9.43
CA MET A 1 13.43 -17.73 9.65
C MET A 1 14.53 -17.30 10.60
N TYR A 2 14.53 -17.62 11.92
CA TYR A 2 15.57 -17.14 12.85
C TYR A 2 17.00 -17.50 12.39
N ALA A 3 17.26 -18.79 12.11
CA ALA A 3 18.57 -19.24 11.61
C ALA A 3 19.01 -18.59 10.29
N ASP A 4 18.06 -18.22 9.44
CA ASP A 4 18.35 -17.53 8.18
C ASP A 4 18.70 -16.07 8.42
N LEU A 5 18.01 -15.42 9.37
CA LEU A 5 18.33 -14.06 9.81
C LEU A 5 19.68 -14.00 10.52
N GLU A 6 20.05 -15.03 11.30
CA GLU A 6 21.40 -15.12 11.89
C GLU A 6 22.51 -15.21 10.82
N LYS A 7 22.29 -16.00 9.75
CA LYS A 7 23.23 -16.08 8.62
C LYS A 7 23.40 -14.71 7.95
N ILE A 8 22.29 -14.03 7.67
CA ILE A 8 22.30 -12.69 7.08
C ILE A 8 23.01 -11.72 8.03
N GLY A 9 22.62 -11.70 9.32
CA GLY A 9 23.21 -10.83 10.33
C GLY A 9 24.73 -11.02 10.47
N SER A 10 25.21 -12.27 10.39
CA SER A 10 26.64 -12.57 10.47
C SER A 10 27.45 -12.08 9.26
N SER A 11 26.77 -11.84 8.12
CA SER A 11 27.41 -11.32 6.91
C SER A 11 27.34 -9.79 6.78
N MET A 12 26.56 -9.12 7.62
CA MET A 12 26.38 -7.66 7.56
C MET A 12 27.72 -6.93 7.72
N ASN A 13 27.89 -5.88 6.91
CA ASN A 13 29.13 -5.07 6.85
C ASN A 13 30.38 -5.87 6.42
N THR A 14 30.20 -7.01 5.77
CA THR A 14 31.29 -7.78 5.14
C THR A 14 31.19 -7.72 3.61
N PRO A 15 32.27 -8.02 2.86
CA PRO A 15 32.22 -8.09 1.40
C PRO A 15 31.22 -9.13 0.85
N GLY A 16 30.85 -10.13 1.66
CA GLY A 16 29.90 -11.19 1.28
C GLY A 16 28.44 -10.90 1.59
N GLU A 17 28.11 -9.74 2.17
CA GLU A 17 26.75 -9.40 2.60
C GLU A 17 25.70 -9.56 1.50
N GLN A 18 25.94 -8.98 0.32
CA GLN A 18 24.99 -9.01 -0.80
C GLN A 18 24.77 -10.43 -1.34
N GLU A 19 25.81 -11.22 -1.39
CA GLU A 19 25.73 -12.61 -1.83
C GLU A 19 24.88 -13.45 -0.86
N VAL A 20 25.15 -13.32 0.45
CA VAL A 20 24.39 -14.03 1.48
C VAL A 20 22.94 -13.59 1.50
N LEU A 21 22.68 -12.29 1.42
CA LEU A 21 21.31 -11.75 1.37
C LEU A 21 20.56 -12.28 0.17
N HIS A 22 21.14 -12.24 -1.03
CA HIS A 22 20.51 -12.71 -2.27
C HIS A 22 20.20 -14.22 -2.25
N ASN A 23 21.08 -15.02 -1.63
CA ASN A 23 20.91 -16.46 -1.57
C ASN A 23 19.96 -16.94 -0.45
N VAL A 24 19.87 -16.20 0.65
CA VAL A 24 19.11 -16.62 1.84
C VAL A 24 17.71 -16.00 1.87
N TYR A 25 17.59 -14.69 1.60
CA TYR A 25 16.35 -13.94 1.78
C TYR A 25 15.16 -14.49 0.98
N PRO A 26 15.30 -14.89 -0.30
CA PRO A 26 14.18 -15.43 -1.08
C PRO A 26 13.59 -16.74 -0.53
N GLY A 27 14.39 -17.49 0.25
CA GLY A 27 13.95 -18.74 0.90
C GLY A 27 13.25 -18.53 2.24
N ILE A 28 13.23 -17.31 2.79
CA ILE A 28 12.57 -17.02 4.05
C ILE A 28 11.06 -17.04 3.86
N ARG A 29 10.36 -17.73 4.74
CA ARG A 29 8.89 -17.76 4.74
C ARG A 29 8.33 -16.35 4.85
N ASN A 30 7.53 -15.94 3.87
CA ASN A 30 6.81 -14.68 3.89
C ASN A 30 5.59 -14.79 4.81
N VAL A 31 5.70 -14.20 6.01
CA VAL A 31 4.64 -14.16 7.02
C VAL A 31 4.76 -12.87 7.82
N SER A 32 3.65 -12.19 8.07
CA SER A 32 3.68 -10.97 8.89
C SER A 32 4.07 -11.29 10.33
N ILE A 33 4.63 -10.30 11.02
CA ILE A 33 4.99 -10.41 12.43
C ILE A 33 3.77 -10.70 13.32
N ASP A 34 2.58 -10.22 12.91
CA ASP A 34 1.32 -10.45 13.62
C ASP A 34 1.03 -11.93 13.72
N TYR A 35 1.05 -12.66 12.59
CA TYR A 35 0.81 -14.10 12.54
C TYR A 35 1.98 -14.94 13.03
N ALA A 36 3.21 -14.48 12.79
CA ALA A 36 4.39 -15.27 13.16
C ALA A 36 4.76 -15.18 14.64
N VAL A 37 4.50 -14.04 15.26
CA VAL A 37 4.98 -13.71 16.62
C VAL A 37 3.86 -13.22 17.52
N MET A 38 3.09 -12.19 17.12
CA MET A 38 2.16 -11.51 18.01
C MET A 38 1.01 -12.42 18.46
N GLU A 39 0.32 -13.09 17.54
CA GLU A 39 -0.78 -14.01 17.87
C GLU A 39 -0.30 -15.19 18.73
N PRO A 40 0.77 -15.92 18.38
CA PRO A 40 1.28 -16.98 19.25
C PRO A 40 1.70 -16.48 20.64
N SER A 41 2.40 -15.35 20.72
CA SER A 41 2.85 -14.80 22.00
C SER A 41 1.69 -14.33 22.89
N ALA A 42 0.63 -13.78 22.28
CA ALA A 42 -0.57 -13.39 23.01
C ALA A 42 -1.26 -14.59 23.70
N ALA A 43 -1.20 -15.77 23.07
CA ALA A 43 -1.74 -17.00 23.67
C ALA A 43 -1.00 -17.43 24.95
N TYR A 44 0.24 -17.00 25.14
CA TYR A 44 1.05 -17.24 26.33
C TYR A 44 1.09 -16.06 27.31
N ASN A 45 0.28 -15.00 27.07
CA ASN A 45 0.27 -13.75 27.83
C ASN A 45 1.63 -13.00 27.83
N ASP A 46 2.43 -13.17 26.80
CA ASP A 46 3.74 -12.49 26.64
C ASP A 46 3.60 -11.12 25.95
N VAL A 47 2.36 -10.74 25.58
CA VAL A 47 2.06 -9.46 24.92
C VAL A 47 1.21 -8.59 25.83
N LEU A 48 1.66 -7.34 26.01
CA LEU A 48 0.91 -6.31 26.72
C LEU A 48 0.46 -5.23 25.71
N VAL A 49 -0.79 -4.79 25.83
CA VAL A 49 -1.35 -3.70 25.02
C VAL A 49 -1.51 -2.46 25.88
N ILE A 50 -0.91 -1.36 25.43
CA ILE A 50 -1.09 -0.04 26.03
C ILE A 50 -1.95 0.77 25.06
N PRO A 51 -3.20 1.09 25.39
CA PRO A 51 -4.02 1.95 24.54
C PRO A 51 -3.42 3.36 24.48
N GLY A 52 -3.31 3.91 23.29
CA GLY A 52 -2.79 5.27 23.07
C GLY A 52 -3.56 5.94 21.95
N ASP A 53 -3.85 7.21 22.13
CA ASP A 53 -4.38 8.09 21.09
C ASP A 53 -3.32 9.16 20.78
N PHE A 54 -2.59 8.97 19.69
CA PHE A 54 -1.51 9.85 19.26
C PHE A 54 -1.64 10.24 17.78
N GLY A 55 -2.86 10.14 17.24
CA GLY A 55 -3.17 10.55 15.86
C GLY A 55 -2.53 9.68 14.78
N TRP A 56 -2.13 8.43 15.11
CA TRP A 56 -1.58 7.52 14.11
C TRP A 56 -2.68 6.98 13.18
N SER A 57 -2.38 6.93 11.90
CA SER A 57 -3.24 6.30 10.89
C SER A 57 -2.39 5.49 9.94
N ASP A 58 -2.85 4.27 9.62
CA ASP A 58 -2.26 3.45 8.58
C ASP A 58 -2.84 3.86 7.22
N ILE A 59 -2.05 4.56 6.41
CA ILE A 59 -2.46 4.96 5.06
C ILE A 59 -2.07 3.85 4.11
N GLY A 60 -2.86 2.76 4.14
CA GLY A 60 -2.63 1.56 3.35
C GLY A 60 -3.39 1.51 2.02
N SER A 61 -4.30 2.44 1.77
CA SER A 61 -5.16 2.44 0.58
C SER A 61 -5.63 3.85 0.21
N TRP A 62 -6.13 4.02 -1.02
CA TRP A 62 -6.51 5.32 -1.56
C TRP A 62 -7.70 5.97 -0.85
N ASP A 63 -8.59 5.19 -0.28
CA ASP A 63 -9.72 5.68 0.53
C ASP A 63 -9.26 6.40 1.80
N MET A 64 -8.02 6.16 2.26
CA MET A 64 -7.43 6.84 3.42
C MET A 64 -6.79 8.21 3.10
N MET A 65 -6.86 8.66 1.84
CA MET A 65 -6.26 9.95 1.44
C MET A 65 -6.87 11.16 2.15
N GLU A 66 -8.07 11.03 2.70
CA GLU A 66 -8.71 12.07 3.53
C GLU A 66 -7.94 12.40 4.82
N VAL A 67 -7.04 11.51 5.26
CA VAL A 67 -6.17 11.79 6.41
C VAL A 67 -5.12 12.85 6.05
N LEU A 68 -4.74 12.95 4.78
CA LEU A 68 -3.69 13.83 4.27
C LEU A 68 -4.22 15.05 3.52
N HIS A 69 -5.44 14.98 2.98
CA HIS A 69 -6.01 16.00 2.12
C HIS A 69 -7.43 16.34 2.53
N GLU A 70 -7.74 17.61 2.48
CA GLU A 70 -9.10 18.11 2.73
C GLU A 70 -10.01 17.76 1.53
N ARG A 71 -11.26 17.46 1.85
CA ARG A 71 -12.32 17.29 0.84
C ARG A 71 -12.89 18.64 0.45
N ASP A 72 -13.24 18.80 -0.82
CA ASP A 72 -14.00 19.94 -1.29
C ASP A 72 -15.47 19.89 -0.81
N GLU A 73 -16.28 20.91 -1.15
CA GLU A 73 -17.70 21.02 -0.79
C GLU A 73 -18.58 19.86 -1.35
N ASN A 74 -18.09 19.13 -2.35
CA ASN A 74 -18.73 17.97 -2.95
C ASN A 74 -18.15 16.64 -2.40
N GLY A 75 -17.27 16.69 -1.42
CA GLY A 75 -16.64 15.52 -0.82
C GLY A 75 -15.48 14.93 -1.65
N ASN A 76 -14.97 15.66 -2.64
CA ASN A 76 -13.87 15.17 -3.47
C ASN A 76 -12.49 15.55 -2.90
N ILE A 77 -11.49 14.76 -3.27
CA ILE A 77 -10.07 15.07 -3.10
C ILE A 77 -9.43 15.12 -4.49
N ALA A 78 -8.85 16.27 -4.84
CA ALA A 78 -8.17 16.49 -6.12
C ALA A 78 -6.69 16.79 -5.88
N ILE A 79 -5.82 15.95 -6.45
CA ILE A 79 -4.37 16.06 -6.29
C ILE A 79 -3.72 16.21 -7.67
N GLY A 80 -2.87 17.22 -7.83
CA GLY A 80 -2.20 17.52 -9.10
C GLY A 80 -3.11 18.21 -10.10
N ASN A 81 -2.95 17.91 -11.40
CA ASN A 81 -3.72 18.54 -12.48
C ASN A 81 -5.08 17.88 -12.69
N ALA A 82 -5.98 17.98 -11.73
CA ALA A 82 -7.32 17.40 -11.79
C ALA A 82 -8.39 18.50 -11.94
N LEU A 83 -9.38 18.27 -12.81
CA LEU A 83 -10.58 19.08 -12.97
C LEU A 83 -11.80 18.17 -12.74
N LEU A 84 -12.61 18.50 -11.74
CA LEU A 84 -13.81 17.76 -11.41
C LEU A 84 -15.02 18.63 -11.67
N MET A 85 -15.98 18.11 -12.43
CA MET A 85 -17.26 18.77 -12.75
C MET A 85 -18.40 17.79 -12.50
N ASP A 86 -19.45 18.22 -11.81
CA ASP A 86 -20.58 17.36 -11.45
C ASP A 86 -20.14 16.03 -10.82
N THR A 87 -19.07 16.07 -10.03
CA THR A 87 -18.39 14.90 -9.45
C THR A 87 -18.48 15.00 -7.93
N ARG A 88 -18.71 13.86 -7.26
CA ARG A 88 -18.87 13.78 -5.81
C ARG A 88 -18.09 12.61 -5.22
N ASN A 89 -17.73 12.73 -3.93
CA ASN A 89 -17.15 11.66 -3.11
C ASN A 89 -15.98 10.92 -3.77
N SER A 90 -15.26 11.61 -4.67
CA SER A 90 -14.24 10.97 -5.51
C SER A 90 -12.85 11.44 -5.15
N ILE A 91 -11.87 10.57 -5.33
CA ILE A 91 -10.46 10.84 -5.09
C ILE A 91 -9.75 10.77 -6.44
N VAL A 92 -9.17 11.89 -6.87
CA VAL A 92 -8.50 11.99 -8.16
C VAL A 92 -7.06 12.44 -7.96
N HIS A 93 -6.12 11.58 -8.26
CA HIS A 93 -4.69 11.88 -8.28
C HIS A 93 -4.21 11.91 -9.73
N SER A 94 -3.63 13.04 -10.13
CA SER A 94 -3.00 13.22 -11.44
C SER A 94 -1.51 13.48 -11.29
N GLY A 95 -0.69 12.71 -11.99
CA GLY A 95 0.75 12.91 -12.08
C GLY A 95 1.08 14.12 -12.94
N LYS A 96 1.24 13.91 -14.25
CA LYS A 96 1.65 14.97 -15.20
C LYS A 96 0.55 15.39 -16.17
N LYS A 97 -0.42 14.53 -16.45
CA LYS A 97 -1.49 14.79 -17.41
C LYS A 97 -2.60 15.63 -16.77
N GLN A 98 -3.36 16.34 -17.60
CA GLN A 98 -4.64 16.89 -17.15
C GLN A 98 -5.65 15.74 -17.06
N VAL A 99 -6.18 15.45 -15.87
CA VAL A 99 -7.26 14.50 -15.65
C VAL A 99 -8.56 15.29 -15.47
N VAL A 100 -9.57 14.96 -16.27
CA VAL A 100 -10.90 15.56 -16.17
C VAL A 100 -11.89 14.47 -15.81
N VAL A 101 -12.66 14.69 -14.74
CA VAL A 101 -13.74 13.80 -14.32
C VAL A 101 -15.04 14.59 -14.37
N LEU A 102 -16.02 14.08 -15.12
CA LEU A 102 -17.30 14.74 -15.31
C LEU A 102 -18.46 13.76 -15.01
N GLY A 103 -19.37 14.19 -14.15
CA GLY A 103 -20.63 13.46 -13.88
C GLY A 103 -20.40 12.12 -13.19
N ALA A 104 -19.42 12.03 -12.28
CA ALA A 104 -19.07 10.79 -11.60
C ALA A 104 -19.32 10.89 -10.08
N ASP A 105 -19.45 9.74 -9.43
CA ASP A 105 -19.61 9.63 -7.99
C ASP A 105 -18.83 8.43 -7.47
N ASN A 106 -18.22 8.59 -6.29
CA ASN A 106 -17.59 7.51 -5.53
C ASN A 106 -16.43 6.81 -6.27
N LEU A 107 -15.60 7.55 -7.01
CA LEU A 107 -14.49 7.01 -7.77
C LEU A 107 -13.13 7.32 -7.13
N VAL A 108 -12.21 6.38 -7.28
CA VAL A 108 -10.76 6.59 -7.18
C VAL A 108 -10.20 6.59 -8.60
N VAL A 109 -9.53 7.68 -8.97
CA VAL A 109 -8.82 7.82 -10.25
C VAL A 109 -7.36 8.18 -9.94
N VAL A 110 -6.42 7.34 -10.36
CA VAL A 110 -4.99 7.54 -10.12
C VAL A 110 -4.25 7.43 -11.44
N ASP A 111 -3.74 8.56 -11.94
CA ASP A 111 -2.87 8.62 -13.12
C ASP A 111 -1.41 8.68 -12.66
N VAL A 112 -0.64 7.69 -13.06
CA VAL A 112 0.81 7.62 -12.89
C VAL A 112 1.50 7.50 -14.25
N ALA A 113 2.83 7.42 -14.26
CA ALA A 113 3.59 7.50 -15.51
C ALA A 113 3.24 6.39 -16.53
N ASP A 114 2.95 5.20 -16.04
CA ASP A 114 2.83 3.95 -16.79
C ASP A 114 1.45 3.30 -16.70
N ALA A 115 0.59 3.77 -15.76
CA ALA A 115 -0.73 3.18 -15.56
C ALA A 115 -1.80 4.23 -15.19
N LEU A 116 -3.05 3.91 -15.48
CA LEU A 116 -4.23 4.61 -15.00
C LEU A 116 -5.13 3.63 -14.27
N LEU A 117 -5.36 3.88 -12.99
CA LEU A 117 -6.33 3.15 -12.19
C LEU A 117 -7.63 3.93 -12.13
N VAL A 118 -8.75 3.25 -12.36
CA VAL A 118 -10.09 3.76 -12.07
C VAL A 118 -10.86 2.66 -11.34
N CYS A 119 -11.36 2.95 -10.15
CA CYS A 119 -12.19 2.02 -9.40
C CYS A 119 -13.20 2.76 -8.52
N ASP A 120 -14.19 2.05 -8.02
CA ASP A 120 -15.06 2.53 -6.94
C ASP A 120 -14.27 2.65 -5.63
N VAL A 121 -14.52 3.70 -4.83
CA VAL A 121 -13.83 3.92 -3.53
C VAL A 121 -13.96 2.69 -2.63
N SER A 122 -15.13 2.04 -2.60
CA SER A 122 -15.35 0.82 -1.80
C SER A 122 -14.50 -0.38 -2.25
N LYS A 123 -13.85 -0.30 -3.41
CA LYS A 123 -12.96 -1.32 -3.98
C LYS A 123 -11.48 -0.98 -3.85
N ALA A 124 -11.15 0.16 -3.26
CA ALA A 124 -9.75 0.60 -3.12
C ALA A 124 -8.86 -0.45 -2.45
N GLN A 125 -9.36 -1.14 -1.43
CA GLN A 125 -8.61 -2.21 -0.74
C GLN A 125 -8.45 -3.48 -1.59
N SER A 126 -9.27 -3.65 -2.63
CA SER A 126 -9.18 -4.81 -3.54
C SER A 126 -8.14 -4.65 -4.64
N ILE A 127 -7.45 -3.52 -4.74
CA ILE A 127 -6.43 -3.23 -5.75
C ILE A 127 -5.31 -4.30 -5.75
N ARG A 128 -5.03 -4.89 -4.58
CA ARG A 128 -4.08 -6.00 -4.48
C ARG A 128 -4.39 -7.16 -5.44
N GLN A 129 -5.67 -7.46 -5.66
CA GLN A 129 -6.10 -8.50 -6.59
C GLN A 129 -5.74 -8.14 -8.05
N VAL A 130 -5.77 -6.84 -8.39
CA VAL A 130 -5.33 -6.35 -9.71
C VAL A 130 -3.84 -6.53 -9.88
N VAL A 131 -3.06 -6.20 -8.85
CA VAL A 131 -1.60 -6.40 -8.83
C VAL A 131 -1.25 -7.88 -9.01
N ASP A 132 -1.93 -8.77 -8.29
CA ASP A 132 -1.71 -10.22 -8.42
C ASP A 132 -2.06 -10.71 -9.83
N ARG A 133 -3.13 -10.20 -10.43
CA ARG A 133 -3.53 -10.53 -11.80
C ARG A 133 -2.51 -10.04 -12.84
N LEU A 134 -2.00 -8.81 -12.71
CA LEU A 134 -0.96 -8.29 -13.59
C LEU A 134 0.32 -9.12 -13.50
N ARG A 135 0.67 -9.58 -12.30
CA ARG A 135 1.81 -10.49 -12.09
C ARG A 135 1.62 -11.83 -12.79
N GLU A 136 0.42 -12.43 -12.69
CA GLU A 136 0.08 -13.67 -13.40
C GLU A 136 0.16 -13.51 -14.93
N GLU A 137 -0.19 -12.32 -15.44
CA GLU A 137 -0.10 -11.98 -16.87
C GLU A 137 1.32 -11.60 -17.31
N GLY A 138 2.29 -11.58 -16.40
CA GLY A 138 3.69 -11.25 -16.70
C GLY A 138 3.96 -9.76 -16.92
N LYS A 139 3.03 -8.87 -16.56
CA LYS A 139 3.14 -7.42 -16.70
C LYS A 139 3.89 -6.80 -15.52
N ILE A 140 5.11 -7.25 -15.29
CA ILE A 140 5.93 -6.87 -14.11
C ILE A 140 6.31 -5.39 -14.15
N GLU A 141 6.38 -4.78 -15.32
CA GLU A 141 6.69 -3.36 -15.51
C GLU A 141 5.62 -2.41 -14.95
N LEU A 142 4.43 -2.93 -14.62
CA LEU A 142 3.31 -2.17 -14.03
C LEU A 142 3.15 -2.38 -12.51
N LEU A 143 4.11 -3.07 -11.87
CA LEU A 143 4.03 -3.47 -10.45
C LEU A 143 4.91 -2.62 -9.54
#